data_badabf27c986ce649c001ef2ef235fcc
#
_entry.id   badabf27c986ce649c001ef2ef235fcc
#
_cell.length_a   1.000
_cell.length_b   1.000
_cell.length_c   1.000
_cell.angle_alpha   90.00
_cell.angle_beta   90.00
_cell.angle_gamma   90.00
#
_symmetry.space_group_name_H-M   'P 1'
#
loop_
_entity.id
_entity.type
_entity.pdbx_description
1 polymer ?
#
loop_
_entity_poly.entity_id
_entity_poly.type
_entity_poly.pdbx_seq_one_letter_code
_entity_poly.pdbx_strand_id
1 'polypeptide(L)'
;NGTDYEQVVDTDYRIYQPIVDTEVSVSFKLVDKKTKDYTFKEIRKTIPGKYSKEEGDNASPVVLPELREWKGFTGKYTIQSSSKVVYKDSSLKKTAQALADDYKEMTGRSLKVVQGTKEDVKAGDIYFALTTDESKGLQDEGNIIEIQDSISVEAFTTTGAFWATRTILQSLKQGGNEYINKGIARDYPLYKVRGFILDVGRKTFTMDYLKQLTKEMSWYKMNDLQIHLNDNLIPLEDYTKHDKNVFDAYSAFRLESDVKEGGNGGLNKADLTAKDVWYTKEEFKNYIKESRDYGVNIVPEIDTPAHSLALTKVRPDLRHGTSGRQNDHLNLTTKYDESVEFVQGIFDEYMKGQDPVFDAQTTVHVGADEYSADGTAYRKFCNDMLKYVQDTGRTARIWGSLSSIKGDVEVTSKDVQMNLWNFGWANMDKMYEEGFDLINCNDGNY
;
A
#
# COMPACT_ATOMS: atom_id res chain seq x y z
N ASN A 1 -17.08 2.57 -15.28
CA ASN A 1 -16.05 1.77 -14.61
C ASN A 1 -14.78 2.59 -14.34
N GLY A 2 -14.88 3.77 -13.77
CA GLY A 2 -13.73 4.50 -13.24
C GLY A 2 -13.47 4.12 -11.79
N THR A 3 -12.26 4.37 -11.29
CA THR A 3 -12.00 4.38 -9.87
C THR A 3 -12.67 5.59 -9.24
N ASP A 4 -12.86 5.60 -7.92
CA ASP A 4 -13.45 6.75 -7.17
C ASP A 4 -12.72 8.09 -7.42
N TYR A 5 -11.61 8.09 -8.14
CA TYR A 5 -10.78 9.24 -8.49
C TYR A 5 -10.87 9.70 -9.94
N GLU A 6 -11.46 8.95 -10.86
CA GLU A 6 -11.70 9.41 -12.24
C GLU A 6 -12.92 10.35 -12.30
N GLN A 7 -12.73 11.66 -12.07
CA GLN A 7 -13.83 12.36 -11.48
C GLN A 7 -14.14 13.71 -12.08
N VAL A 8 -14.37 13.65 -13.34
CA VAL A 8 -15.33 14.62 -13.88
C VAL A 8 -16.76 14.15 -13.57
N VAL A 9 -17.00 12.81 -13.47
CA VAL A 9 -18.30 12.26 -13.03
C VAL A 9 -18.04 11.16 -11.99
N ASP A 10 -18.50 11.34 -10.77
CA ASP A 10 -18.37 10.34 -9.70
C ASP A 10 -19.45 9.24 -9.77
N THR A 11 -19.38 8.28 -8.86
CA THR A 11 -20.34 7.16 -8.76
C THR A 11 -21.76 7.62 -8.40
N ASP A 12 -21.90 8.80 -7.79
CA ASP A 12 -23.18 9.43 -7.48
C ASP A 12 -23.71 10.33 -8.61
N TYR A 13 -23.06 10.28 -9.78
CA TYR A 13 -23.36 11.09 -10.97
C TYR A 13 -23.15 12.59 -10.75
N ARG A 14 -22.35 13.00 -9.77
CA ARG A 14 -21.94 14.38 -9.61
C ARG A 14 -20.88 14.70 -10.64
N ILE A 15 -20.93 15.92 -11.18
CA ILE A 15 -19.95 16.40 -12.15
C ILE A 15 -19.03 17.40 -11.45
N TYR A 16 -17.74 17.08 -11.44
CA TYR A 16 -16.72 18.01 -10.99
C TYR A 16 -16.23 18.85 -12.16
N GLN A 17 -16.01 20.12 -11.93
CA GLN A 17 -15.48 20.99 -12.98
C GLN A 17 -13.98 20.73 -13.16
N PRO A 18 -13.56 20.21 -14.33
CA PRO A 18 -12.14 19.96 -14.60
C PRO A 18 -11.33 21.25 -14.74
N ILE A 19 -10.01 21.14 -14.70
CA ILE A 19 -9.09 22.26 -14.95
C ILE A 19 -9.16 22.71 -16.41
N VAL A 20 -9.17 21.77 -17.33
CA VAL A 20 -9.26 21.98 -18.78
C VAL A 20 -10.49 21.29 -19.35
N ASP A 21 -10.91 21.67 -20.56
CA ASP A 21 -12.00 21.01 -21.27
C ASP A 21 -11.73 19.51 -21.36
N THR A 22 -12.64 18.71 -20.81
CA THR A 22 -12.46 17.26 -20.69
C THR A 22 -13.61 16.53 -21.36
N GLU A 23 -13.29 15.62 -22.30
CA GLU A 23 -14.29 14.72 -22.88
C GLU A 23 -14.63 13.61 -21.89
N VAL A 24 -15.91 13.47 -21.59
CA VAL A 24 -16.45 12.41 -20.74
C VAL A 24 -17.27 11.47 -21.60
N SER A 25 -17.02 10.18 -21.45
CA SER A 25 -17.78 9.11 -22.07
C SER A 25 -18.55 8.33 -21.01
N VAL A 26 -19.85 8.24 -21.19
CA VAL A 26 -20.75 7.47 -20.32
C VAL A 26 -21.34 6.33 -21.12
N SER A 27 -21.04 5.11 -20.71
CA SER A 27 -21.57 3.90 -21.31
C SER A 27 -22.73 3.33 -20.53
N PHE A 28 -23.84 3.08 -21.19
CA PHE A 28 -25.02 2.46 -20.62
C PHE A 28 -25.17 1.03 -21.11
N LYS A 29 -25.30 0.08 -20.21
CA LYS A 29 -25.72 -1.28 -20.52
C LYS A 29 -27.25 -1.34 -20.48
N LEU A 30 -27.85 -1.50 -21.65
CA LEU A 30 -29.30 -1.67 -21.80
C LEU A 30 -29.61 -3.16 -21.83
N VAL A 31 -30.38 -3.63 -20.85
CA VAL A 31 -30.72 -5.06 -20.70
C VAL A 31 -32.22 -5.25 -20.95
N ASP A 32 -32.59 -6.12 -21.91
CA ASP A 32 -33.98 -6.55 -22.06
C ASP A 32 -34.39 -7.37 -20.83
N LYS A 33 -35.49 -6.97 -20.20
CA LYS A 33 -35.93 -7.61 -18.96
C LYS A 33 -36.41 -9.04 -19.14
N LYS A 34 -36.91 -9.40 -20.36
CA LYS A 34 -37.46 -10.72 -20.68
C LYS A 34 -36.39 -11.68 -21.21
N THR A 35 -35.68 -11.26 -22.24
CA THR A 35 -34.69 -12.13 -22.93
C THR A 35 -33.33 -12.13 -22.24
N LYS A 36 -33.05 -11.12 -21.38
CA LYS A 36 -31.74 -10.86 -20.77
C LYS A 36 -30.65 -10.46 -21.79
N ASP A 37 -31.01 -10.30 -23.06
CA ASP A 37 -30.09 -9.73 -24.06
C ASP A 37 -29.69 -8.31 -23.67
N TYR A 38 -28.51 -7.89 -24.05
CA TYR A 38 -28.02 -6.56 -23.74
C TYR A 38 -27.30 -5.90 -24.92
N THR A 39 -27.30 -4.58 -24.89
CA THR A 39 -26.50 -3.76 -25.79
C THR A 39 -25.88 -2.61 -25.00
N PHE A 40 -24.80 -2.06 -25.52
CA PHE A 40 -24.18 -0.86 -24.95
C PHE A 40 -24.54 0.36 -25.80
N LYS A 41 -24.78 1.47 -25.12
CA LYS A 41 -24.88 2.80 -25.73
C LYS A 41 -23.90 3.74 -25.05
N GLU A 42 -23.08 4.39 -25.83
CA GLU A 42 -22.12 5.39 -25.37
C GLU A 42 -22.62 6.82 -25.69
N ILE A 43 -22.46 7.72 -24.74
CA ILE A 43 -22.71 9.16 -24.93
C ILE A 43 -21.42 9.87 -24.55
N ARG A 44 -20.91 10.70 -25.45
CA ARG A 44 -19.73 11.55 -25.22
C ARG A 44 -20.14 13.01 -25.11
N LYS A 45 -19.52 13.72 -24.18
CA LYS A 45 -19.76 15.13 -23.98
C LYS A 45 -18.51 15.82 -23.40
N THR A 46 -18.16 16.97 -23.93
CA THR A 46 -17.12 17.82 -23.35
C THR A 46 -17.67 18.60 -22.17
N ILE A 47 -17.04 18.49 -21.02
CA ILE A 47 -17.28 19.31 -19.84
C ILE A 47 -16.29 20.49 -19.89
N PRO A 48 -16.77 21.75 -19.87
CA PRO A 48 -15.89 22.92 -19.93
C PRO A 48 -14.98 23.01 -18.70
N GLY A 49 -13.69 23.21 -18.94
CA GLY A 49 -12.70 23.38 -17.90
C GLY A 49 -12.73 24.79 -17.30
N LYS A 50 -12.45 24.91 -16.01
CA LYS A 50 -12.44 26.17 -15.28
C LYS A 50 -11.41 27.17 -15.84
N TYR A 51 -10.27 26.65 -16.27
CA TYR A 51 -9.11 27.44 -16.70
C TYR A 51 -8.81 27.34 -18.21
N SER A 52 -9.69 26.72 -19.00
CA SER A 52 -9.45 26.50 -20.44
C SER A 52 -9.23 27.77 -21.23
N LYS A 53 -9.77 28.93 -20.76
CA LYS A 53 -9.66 30.23 -21.41
C LYS A 53 -8.51 31.08 -20.87
N GLU A 54 -7.82 30.65 -19.83
CA GLU A 54 -6.68 31.38 -19.28
C GLU A 54 -5.51 31.41 -20.28
N GLU A 55 -4.80 32.55 -20.33
CA GLU A 55 -3.66 32.72 -21.20
C GLU A 55 -2.44 31.88 -20.74
N GLY A 56 -1.68 31.41 -21.70
CA GLY A 56 -0.43 30.69 -21.50
C GLY A 56 -0.52 29.24 -21.96
N ASP A 57 0.66 28.69 -22.22
CA ASP A 57 0.86 27.37 -22.81
C ASP A 57 2.10 26.64 -22.27
N ASN A 58 2.55 27.01 -21.07
CA ASN A 58 3.67 26.29 -20.43
C ASN A 58 3.38 24.79 -20.43
N ALA A 59 4.38 24.00 -20.88
CA ALA A 59 4.28 22.57 -20.84
C ALA A 59 4.13 22.05 -19.40
N SER A 60 3.37 20.96 -19.26
CA SER A 60 3.25 20.23 -18.00
C SER A 60 4.65 19.80 -17.52
N PRO A 61 4.95 19.92 -16.23
CA PRO A 61 6.16 19.30 -15.69
C PRO A 61 6.13 17.79 -15.87
N VAL A 62 7.28 17.21 -16.22
CA VAL A 62 7.43 15.75 -16.33
C VAL A 62 7.64 15.17 -14.93
N VAL A 63 6.61 14.72 -14.28
CA VAL A 63 6.64 14.12 -12.95
C VAL A 63 6.15 12.67 -13.00
N LEU A 64 6.55 11.85 -12.04
CA LEU A 64 6.15 10.46 -11.92
C LEU A 64 5.41 10.25 -10.58
N PRO A 65 4.15 9.77 -10.62
CA PRO A 65 3.27 9.60 -11.79
C PRO A 65 2.94 10.91 -12.50
N GLU A 66 2.57 10.82 -13.79
CA GLU A 66 2.17 11.98 -14.61
C GLU A 66 0.93 12.67 -14.01
N LEU A 67 0.89 14.01 -14.09
CA LEU A 67 -0.25 14.80 -13.64
C LEU A 67 -1.51 14.48 -14.43
N ARG A 68 -2.64 14.40 -13.76
CA ARG A 68 -3.94 14.07 -14.39
C ARG A 68 -4.49 15.21 -15.21
N GLU A 69 -4.42 16.43 -14.68
CA GLU A 69 -4.88 17.60 -15.36
C GLU A 69 -3.84 18.71 -15.23
N TRP A 70 -3.58 19.41 -16.33
CA TRP A 70 -2.67 20.54 -16.34
C TRP A 70 -3.15 21.63 -17.28
N LYS A 71 -3.13 22.88 -16.81
CA LYS A 71 -3.22 24.08 -17.65
C LYS A 71 -1.98 24.94 -17.41
N GLY A 72 -1.16 25.11 -18.45
CA GLY A 72 -0.01 26.00 -18.41
C GLY A 72 -0.40 27.48 -18.47
N PHE A 73 0.27 28.28 -17.65
CA PHE A 73 0.23 29.76 -17.72
C PHE A 73 1.52 30.28 -18.34
N THR A 74 1.71 31.59 -18.35
CA THR A 74 2.91 32.23 -18.87
C THR A 74 3.93 32.52 -17.77
N GLY A 75 5.21 32.23 -18.00
CA GLY A 75 6.30 32.56 -17.10
C GLY A 75 6.69 31.44 -16.14
N LYS A 76 7.58 31.77 -15.18
CA LYS A 76 8.18 30.84 -14.24
C LYS A 76 8.01 31.31 -12.80
N TYR A 77 7.80 30.35 -11.91
CA TYR A 77 7.92 30.52 -10.46
C TYR A 77 9.37 30.25 -10.07
N THR A 78 9.92 31.00 -9.11
CA THR A 78 11.26 30.81 -8.57
C THR A 78 11.25 30.88 -7.05
N ILE A 79 12.01 29.99 -6.39
CA ILE A 79 12.23 30.05 -4.96
C ILE A 79 13.32 31.09 -4.67
N GLN A 80 13.02 32.03 -3.80
CA GLN A 80 13.92 33.09 -3.35
C GLN A 80 14.58 32.71 -2.02
N SER A 81 15.65 33.40 -1.63
CA SER A 81 16.31 33.19 -0.33
C SER A 81 15.40 33.53 0.88
N SER A 82 14.39 34.38 0.67
CA SER A 82 13.39 34.78 1.66
C SER A 82 12.14 33.89 1.66
N SER A 83 12.03 32.96 0.73
CA SER A 83 10.85 32.11 0.57
C SER A 83 10.58 31.23 1.80
N LYS A 84 9.31 31.00 2.06
CA LYS A 84 8.84 30.20 3.20
C LYS A 84 7.85 29.14 2.71
N VAL A 85 7.71 28.09 3.51
CA VAL A 85 6.57 27.18 3.46
C VAL A 85 5.56 27.63 4.50
N VAL A 86 4.39 28.09 4.05
CA VAL A 86 3.32 28.59 4.90
C VAL A 86 2.21 27.53 4.93
N TYR A 87 1.75 27.15 6.12
CA TYR A 87 0.63 26.21 6.27
C TYR A 87 -0.50 26.85 7.10
N LYS A 88 -1.74 26.65 6.67
CA LYS A 88 -2.91 27.19 7.36
C LYS A 88 -3.31 26.31 8.55
N ASP A 89 -3.58 25.06 8.29
CA ASP A 89 -4.11 24.12 9.25
C ASP A 89 -2.97 23.44 10.01
N SER A 90 -3.09 23.36 11.34
CA SER A 90 -2.01 22.80 12.20
C SER A 90 -1.63 21.35 11.85
N SER A 91 -2.58 20.58 11.30
CA SER A 91 -2.34 19.20 10.81
C SER A 91 -1.36 19.15 9.63
N LEU A 92 -1.23 20.23 8.85
CA LEU A 92 -0.31 20.33 7.72
C LEU A 92 1.14 20.65 8.12
N LYS A 93 1.42 20.87 9.41
CA LYS A 93 2.78 21.18 9.89
C LYS A 93 3.81 20.15 9.45
N LYS A 94 3.50 18.86 9.60
CA LYS A 94 4.41 17.77 9.20
C LYS A 94 4.64 17.76 7.68
N THR A 95 3.60 17.94 6.89
CA THR A 95 3.69 18.03 5.41
C THR A 95 4.57 19.21 4.96
N ALA A 96 4.38 20.39 5.56
CA ALA A 96 5.19 21.57 5.28
C ALA A 96 6.66 21.37 5.67
N GLN A 97 6.90 20.71 6.81
CA GLN A 97 8.26 20.40 7.28
C GLN A 97 8.93 19.37 6.36
N ALA A 98 8.23 18.31 5.95
CA ALA A 98 8.75 17.30 5.02
C ALA A 98 9.18 17.93 3.69
N LEU A 99 8.38 18.85 3.13
CA LEU A 99 8.79 19.60 1.93
C LEU A 99 10.08 20.39 2.17
N ALA A 100 10.19 21.09 3.30
CA ALA A 100 11.35 21.93 3.61
C ALA A 100 12.61 21.09 3.81
N ASP A 101 12.48 19.93 4.48
CA ASP A 101 13.59 19.02 4.77
C ASP A 101 14.11 18.35 3.47
N ASP A 102 13.19 17.84 2.63
CA ASP A 102 13.56 17.23 1.35
C ASP A 102 14.09 18.26 0.36
N TYR A 103 13.56 19.49 0.36
CA TYR A 103 14.15 20.60 -0.42
C TYR A 103 15.59 20.91 0.01
N LYS A 104 15.84 20.93 1.34
CA LYS A 104 17.18 21.13 1.88
C LYS A 104 18.12 20.00 1.50
N GLU A 105 17.67 18.75 1.59
CA GLU A 105 18.46 17.59 1.16
C GLU A 105 18.82 17.68 -0.33
N MET A 106 17.85 18.04 -1.16
CA MET A 106 18.02 18.14 -2.62
C MET A 106 18.92 19.31 -3.06
N THR A 107 18.88 20.44 -2.35
CA THR A 107 19.48 21.71 -2.81
C THR A 107 20.56 22.29 -1.91
N GLY A 108 20.67 21.82 -0.67
CA GLY A 108 21.48 22.43 0.39
C GLY A 108 20.90 23.73 0.98
N ARG A 109 19.75 24.22 0.46
CA ARG A 109 19.11 25.47 0.88
C ARG A 109 17.94 25.18 1.82
N SER A 110 17.76 26.00 2.85
CA SER A 110 16.67 25.82 3.84
C SER A 110 15.50 26.74 3.55
N LEU A 111 14.28 26.22 3.73
CA LEU A 111 13.05 26.99 3.75
C LEU A 111 12.53 27.10 5.19
N LYS A 112 12.07 28.29 5.58
CA LYS A 112 11.46 28.50 6.88
C LYS A 112 10.00 28.00 6.83
N VAL A 113 9.60 27.18 7.78
CA VAL A 113 8.22 26.68 7.91
C VAL A 113 7.48 27.55 8.93
N VAL A 114 6.33 28.10 8.56
CA VAL A 114 5.53 28.99 9.41
C VAL A 114 4.04 28.71 9.27
N GLN A 115 3.30 28.83 10.36
CA GLN A 115 1.84 28.85 10.28
C GLN A 115 1.37 30.27 9.87
N GLY A 116 0.37 30.34 8.97
CA GLY A 116 -0.16 31.60 8.46
C GLY A 116 -1.36 31.39 7.56
N THR A 117 -1.89 32.50 7.07
CA THR A 117 -3.02 32.52 6.14
C THR A 117 -2.55 32.86 4.72
N LYS A 118 -3.46 32.87 3.76
CA LYS A 118 -3.14 33.22 2.36
C LYS A 118 -2.65 34.69 2.22
N GLU A 119 -3.08 35.54 3.11
CA GLU A 119 -2.68 36.96 3.16
C GLU A 119 -1.23 37.17 3.59
N ASP A 120 -0.63 36.17 4.27
CA ASP A 120 0.77 36.17 4.71
C ASP A 120 1.74 35.72 3.62
N VAL A 121 1.23 35.20 2.49
CA VAL A 121 2.01 34.61 1.40
C VAL A 121 2.56 35.67 0.49
N LYS A 122 3.86 35.56 0.19
CA LYS A 122 4.59 36.47 -0.71
C LYS A 122 5.08 35.74 -1.96
N ALA A 123 5.50 36.49 -2.95
CA ALA A 123 6.15 35.91 -4.12
C ALA A 123 7.35 35.01 -3.70
N GLY A 124 7.40 33.80 -4.27
CA GLY A 124 8.37 32.77 -3.93
C GLY A 124 7.95 31.83 -2.79
N ASP A 125 6.90 32.16 -2.01
CA ASP A 125 6.42 31.28 -0.93
C ASP A 125 5.63 30.09 -1.49
N ILE A 126 5.53 29.03 -0.67
CA ILE A 126 4.70 27.83 -0.93
C ILE A 126 3.67 27.73 0.19
N TYR A 127 2.38 27.72 -0.17
CA TYR A 127 1.26 27.73 0.76
C TYR A 127 0.46 26.43 0.71
N PHE A 128 0.09 25.91 1.87
CA PHE A 128 -0.74 24.72 2.04
C PHE A 128 -1.98 25.01 2.85
N ALA A 129 -3.14 24.59 2.34
CA ALA A 129 -4.41 24.66 3.04
C ALA A 129 -5.23 23.38 2.80
N LEU A 130 -6.05 22.99 3.79
CA LEU A 130 -7.10 22.02 3.58
C LEU A 130 -8.37 22.72 3.09
N THR A 131 -9.15 22.02 2.28
CA THR A 131 -10.45 22.42 1.79
C THR A 131 -11.51 21.40 2.18
N THR A 132 -12.75 21.87 2.35
CA THR A 132 -13.92 21.00 2.53
C THR A 132 -14.84 21.06 1.31
N ASP A 133 -14.40 21.69 0.22
CA ASP A 133 -15.16 21.85 -1.00
C ASP A 133 -15.17 20.57 -1.85
N GLU A 134 -16.19 19.76 -1.66
CA GLU A 134 -16.36 18.48 -2.37
C GLU A 134 -16.46 18.67 -3.90
N SER A 135 -16.87 19.87 -4.39
CA SER A 135 -16.96 20.13 -5.83
C SER A 135 -15.62 20.07 -6.56
N LYS A 136 -14.50 20.06 -5.83
CA LYS A 136 -13.15 19.92 -6.38
C LYS A 136 -12.76 18.47 -6.68
N GLY A 137 -13.53 17.49 -6.21
CA GLY A 137 -13.32 16.06 -6.47
C GLY A 137 -11.96 15.53 -6.03
N LEU A 138 -11.41 16.00 -4.90
CA LEU A 138 -10.05 15.67 -4.47
C LEU A 138 -9.98 14.39 -3.64
N GLN A 139 -11.06 14.00 -2.98
CA GLN A 139 -11.07 12.83 -2.09
C GLN A 139 -9.85 12.77 -1.15
N ASP A 140 -9.42 11.56 -0.77
CA ASP A 140 -8.39 11.41 0.26
C ASP A 140 -6.97 11.74 -0.22
N GLU A 141 -6.67 11.53 -1.50
CA GLU A 141 -5.29 11.66 -2.00
C GLU A 141 -5.12 12.74 -3.08
N GLY A 142 -6.21 13.35 -3.52
CA GLY A 142 -6.14 14.38 -4.55
C GLY A 142 -5.73 15.75 -4.02
N ASN A 143 -5.20 16.56 -4.93
CA ASN A 143 -4.76 17.92 -4.65
C ASN A 143 -4.89 18.84 -5.86
N ILE A 144 -4.95 20.15 -5.61
CA ILE A 144 -4.80 21.20 -6.61
C ILE A 144 -3.52 21.97 -6.28
N ILE A 145 -2.67 22.16 -7.27
CA ILE A 145 -1.44 22.95 -7.19
C ILE A 145 -1.54 24.11 -8.16
N GLU A 146 -1.70 25.30 -7.66
CA GLU A 146 -1.66 26.51 -8.47
C GLU A 146 -0.29 27.17 -8.33
N ILE A 147 0.42 27.34 -9.45
CA ILE A 147 1.76 27.89 -9.54
C ILE A 147 1.72 29.23 -10.25
N GLN A 148 1.82 30.30 -9.49
CA GLN A 148 1.89 31.70 -9.97
C GLN A 148 3.17 32.35 -9.46
N ASP A 149 3.10 33.56 -8.88
CA ASP A 149 4.25 34.18 -8.18
C ASP A 149 4.55 33.49 -6.86
N SER A 150 3.58 32.77 -6.31
CA SER A 150 3.69 31.80 -5.22
C SER A 150 3.09 30.47 -5.64
N ILE A 151 3.35 29.41 -4.89
CA ILE A 151 2.65 28.12 -5.06
C ILE A 151 1.56 28.04 -4.00
N SER A 152 0.33 27.66 -4.41
CA SER A 152 -0.78 27.39 -3.51
C SER A 152 -1.23 25.94 -3.69
N VAL A 153 -1.29 25.19 -2.60
CA VAL A 153 -1.76 23.79 -2.56
C VAL A 153 -3.04 23.71 -1.76
N GLU A 154 -4.05 23.09 -2.36
CA GLU A 154 -5.29 22.72 -1.68
C GLU A 154 -5.49 21.19 -1.76
N ALA A 155 -5.89 20.59 -0.66
CA ALA A 155 -6.21 19.17 -0.55
C ALA A 155 -7.32 18.94 0.48
N PHE A 156 -7.99 17.79 0.41
CA PHE A 156 -8.97 17.40 1.44
C PHE A 156 -8.29 16.88 2.71
N THR A 157 -7.17 16.18 2.52
CA THR A 157 -6.44 15.53 3.60
C THR A 157 -4.97 15.94 3.61
N THR A 158 -4.30 15.62 4.70
CA THR A 158 -2.85 15.78 4.80
C THR A 158 -2.10 14.89 3.81
N THR A 159 -2.65 13.72 3.45
CA THR A 159 -2.06 12.81 2.45
C THR A 159 -2.09 13.43 1.06
N GLY A 160 -3.23 13.98 0.63
CA GLY A 160 -3.32 14.70 -0.64
C GLY A 160 -2.34 15.89 -0.71
N ALA A 161 -2.25 16.66 0.39
CA ALA A 161 -1.28 17.75 0.50
C ALA A 161 0.17 17.25 0.45
N PHE A 162 0.46 16.10 1.05
CA PHE A 162 1.77 15.48 1.01
C PHE A 162 2.18 15.08 -0.43
N TRP A 163 1.26 14.49 -1.21
CA TRP A 163 1.53 14.14 -2.61
C TRP A 163 1.83 15.37 -3.47
N ALA A 164 1.22 16.51 -3.17
CA ALA A 164 1.56 17.77 -3.84
C ALA A 164 3.02 18.17 -3.59
N THR A 165 3.60 17.89 -2.41
CA THR A 165 5.01 18.14 -2.14
C THR A 165 5.93 17.37 -3.08
N ARG A 166 5.57 16.12 -3.42
CA ARG A 166 6.34 15.28 -4.35
C ARG A 166 6.31 15.86 -5.75
N THR A 167 5.14 16.30 -6.22
CA THR A 167 5.00 17.02 -7.51
C THR A 167 5.88 18.28 -7.55
N ILE A 168 5.84 19.11 -6.51
CA ILE A 168 6.62 20.35 -6.42
C ILE A 168 8.12 20.04 -6.47
N LEU A 169 8.61 19.08 -5.67
CA LEU A 169 10.04 18.73 -5.63
C LEU A 169 10.53 18.13 -6.95
N GLN A 170 9.77 17.24 -7.56
CA GLN A 170 10.12 16.68 -8.87
C GLN A 170 10.16 17.78 -9.95
N SER A 171 9.20 18.70 -9.95
CA SER A 171 9.14 19.83 -10.88
C SER A 171 10.33 20.78 -10.70
N LEU A 172 10.70 21.07 -9.45
CA LEU A 172 11.90 21.87 -9.14
C LEU A 172 13.18 21.21 -9.64
N LYS A 173 13.32 19.88 -9.43
CA LYS A 173 14.48 19.13 -9.90
C LYS A 173 14.67 19.25 -11.41
N GLN A 174 13.60 19.23 -12.19
CA GLN A 174 13.66 19.45 -13.65
C GLN A 174 14.07 20.86 -14.04
N GLY A 175 13.65 21.87 -13.28
CA GLY A 175 14.07 23.25 -13.46
C GLY A 175 15.47 23.57 -12.91
N GLY A 176 16.31 22.55 -12.68
CA GLY A 176 17.65 22.70 -12.11
C GLY A 176 17.65 23.16 -10.65
N ASN A 177 16.57 22.89 -9.92
CA ASN A 177 16.30 23.37 -8.56
C ASN A 177 16.11 24.88 -8.44
N GLU A 178 15.84 25.57 -9.55
CA GLU A 178 15.74 27.03 -9.61
C GLU A 178 14.33 27.53 -9.90
N TYR A 179 13.59 26.84 -10.78
CA TYR A 179 12.27 27.29 -11.20
C TYR A 179 11.27 26.15 -11.47
N ILE A 180 10.00 26.51 -11.50
CA ILE A 180 8.91 25.67 -12.04
C ILE A 180 8.12 26.53 -13.04
N ASN A 181 7.64 25.95 -14.13
CA ASN A 181 6.72 26.60 -15.06
C ASN A 181 5.42 26.95 -14.34
N LYS A 182 4.90 28.16 -14.56
CA LYS A 182 3.61 28.56 -14.02
C LYS A 182 2.48 27.80 -14.69
N GLY A 183 1.46 27.45 -13.91
CA GLY A 183 0.30 26.71 -14.35
C GLY A 183 -0.54 26.24 -13.17
N ILE A 184 -1.55 25.46 -13.46
CA ILE A 184 -2.37 24.81 -12.45
C ILE A 184 -2.55 23.34 -12.77
N ALA A 185 -2.41 22.51 -11.75
CA ALA A 185 -2.66 21.08 -11.82
C ALA A 185 -3.79 20.68 -10.87
N ARG A 186 -4.60 19.71 -11.29
CA ARG A 186 -5.41 18.88 -10.39
C ARG A 186 -4.90 17.46 -10.54
N ASP A 187 -4.46 16.88 -9.45
CA ASP A 187 -3.82 15.56 -9.47
C ASP A 187 -4.45 14.63 -8.44
N TYR A 188 -4.54 13.35 -8.80
CA TYR A 188 -5.16 12.29 -8.00
C TYR A 188 -4.70 10.92 -8.51
N PRO A 189 -4.70 9.87 -7.65
CA PRO A 189 -4.32 8.55 -8.08
C PRO A 189 -5.42 7.85 -8.88
N LEU A 190 -5.06 6.98 -9.81
CA LEU A 190 -6.00 6.08 -10.49
C LEU A 190 -6.31 4.84 -9.66
N TYR A 191 -5.39 4.40 -8.83
CA TYR A 191 -5.52 3.19 -8.03
C TYR A 191 -5.33 3.50 -6.56
N LYS A 192 -6.15 2.90 -5.70
CA LYS A 192 -6.05 3.05 -4.24
C LYS A 192 -4.75 2.47 -3.70
N VAL A 193 -4.33 1.31 -4.20
CA VAL A 193 -3.09 0.66 -3.82
C VAL A 193 -2.07 0.81 -4.94
N ARG A 194 -0.92 1.40 -4.60
CA ARG A 194 0.25 1.54 -5.47
C ARG A 194 1.44 1.06 -4.66
N GLY A 195 1.65 -0.25 -4.74
CA GLY A 195 2.47 -0.96 -3.76
C GLY A 195 3.73 -1.58 -4.32
N PHE A 196 4.52 -2.05 -3.38
CA PHE A 196 5.67 -2.92 -3.58
C PHE A 196 5.64 -4.03 -2.52
N ILE A 197 6.10 -5.21 -2.87
CA ILE A 197 6.23 -6.35 -1.96
C ILE A 197 7.70 -6.67 -1.81
N LEU A 198 8.18 -6.73 -0.57
CA LEU A 198 9.57 -7.05 -0.27
C LEU A 198 9.65 -8.31 0.60
N ASP A 199 10.28 -9.34 0.06
CA ASP A 199 10.60 -10.56 0.80
C ASP A 199 11.86 -10.34 1.64
N VAL A 200 11.65 -10.09 2.94
CA VAL A 200 12.73 -10.00 3.92
C VAL A 200 12.96 -11.35 4.62
N GLY A 201 12.03 -12.28 4.48
CA GLY A 201 12.14 -13.63 5.02
C GLY A 201 13.30 -14.41 4.41
N ARG A 202 13.36 -14.47 3.06
CA ARG A 202 14.43 -15.19 2.33
C ARG A 202 15.71 -14.39 2.19
N LYS A 203 15.62 -13.04 2.17
CA LYS A 203 16.75 -12.13 2.03
C LYS A 203 16.79 -11.13 3.18
N THR A 204 17.98 -10.83 3.68
CA THR A 204 18.17 -9.88 4.78
C THR A 204 18.19 -8.44 4.30
N PHE A 205 17.42 -7.58 4.96
CA PHE A 205 17.44 -6.13 4.77
C PHE A 205 17.49 -5.44 6.13
N THR A 206 18.27 -4.38 6.25
CA THR A 206 18.33 -3.59 7.49
C THR A 206 17.12 -2.67 7.61
N MET A 207 16.83 -2.21 8.83
CA MET A 207 15.77 -1.22 9.04
C MET A 207 16.07 0.09 8.29
N ASP A 208 17.32 0.51 8.22
CA ASP A 208 17.73 1.70 7.46
C ASP A 208 17.40 1.56 5.97
N TYR A 209 17.61 0.35 5.40
CA TYR A 209 17.21 0.09 4.02
C TYR A 209 15.69 0.21 3.83
N LEU A 210 14.89 -0.36 4.76
CA LEU A 210 13.44 -0.26 4.68
C LEU A 210 12.96 1.19 4.75
N LYS A 211 13.54 2.01 5.64
CA LYS A 211 13.25 3.44 5.76
C LYS A 211 13.61 4.20 4.48
N GLN A 212 14.76 3.89 3.87
CA GLN A 212 15.15 4.50 2.60
C GLN A 212 14.22 4.08 1.47
N LEU A 213 13.87 2.79 1.36
CA LEU A 213 12.91 2.30 0.37
C LEU A 213 11.55 3.00 0.49
N THR A 214 11.05 3.16 1.72
CA THR A 214 9.81 3.90 1.98
C THR A 214 9.90 5.34 1.46
N LYS A 215 11.03 6.01 1.69
CA LYS A 215 11.25 7.38 1.21
C LYS A 215 11.29 7.45 -0.33
N GLU A 216 11.93 6.48 -0.98
CA GLU A 216 11.94 6.38 -2.44
C GLU A 216 10.54 6.06 -3.01
N MET A 217 9.79 5.14 -2.40
CA MET A 217 8.40 4.87 -2.76
C MET A 217 7.54 6.14 -2.67
N SER A 218 7.70 6.88 -1.59
CA SER A 218 7.02 8.17 -1.37
C SER A 218 7.31 9.18 -2.49
N TRP A 219 8.55 9.23 -3.00
CA TRP A 219 8.91 10.10 -4.12
C TRP A 219 8.06 9.84 -5.36
N TYR A 220 7.71 8.58 -5.62
CA TYR A 220 6.86 8.14 -6.72
C TYR A 220 5.37 8.01 -6.34
N LYS A 221 4.96 8.56 -5.20
CA LYS A 221 3.58 8.50 -4.68
C LYS A 221 3.04 7.07 -4.53
N MET A 222 3.91 6.10 -4.28
CA MET A 222 3.52 4.75 -3.87
C MET A 222 3.13 4.77 -2.39
N ASN A 223 2.12 4.00 -2.02
CA ASN A 223 1.47 4.12 -0.72
C ASN A 223 1.30 2.82 0.08
N ASP A 224 1.83 1.70 -0.43
CA ASP A 224 1.63 0.38 0.19
C ASP A 224 2.91 -0.44 0.07
N LEU A 225 3.54 -0.78 1.19
CA LEU A 225 4.71 -1.64 1.24
C LEU A 225 4.38 -2.88 2.06
N GLN A 226 4.17 -4.00 1.37
CA GLN A 226 4.01 -5.30 2.00
C GLN A 226 5.37 -5.89 2.34
N ILE A 227 5.57 -6.25 3.59
CA ILE A 227 6.80 -6.86 4.09
C ILE A 227 6.52 -8.30 4.47
N HIS A 228 7.03 -9.21 3.66
CA HIS A 228 6.95 -10.65 3.84
C HIS A 228 8.00 -11.08 4.89
N LEU A 229 7.54 -11.24 6.15
CA LEU A 229 8.41 -11.31 7.34
C LEU A 229 9.02 -12.69 7.59
N ASN A 230 8.42 -13.76 7.03
CA ASN A 230 8.93 -15.12 7.23
C ASN A 230 8.86 -15.94 5.95
N ASP A 231 9.88 -16.73 5.74
CA ASP A 231 9.90 -17.75 4.70
C ASP A 231 11.11 -18.69 4.85
N ASN A 232 11.28 -19.57 3.88
CA ASN A 232 12.31 -20.58 3.83
C ASN A 232 12.93 -20.75 2.44
N LEU A 233 13.96 -21.56 2.34
CA LEU A 233 14.62 -21.91 1.09
C LEU A 233 13.61 -22.41 0.04
N ILE A 234 13.64 -21.83 -1.17
CA ILE A 234 12.69 -22.14 -2.26
C ILE A 234 12.74 -23.64 -2.65
N PRO A 235 13.88 -24.24 -3.00
CA PRO A 235 13.90 -25.66 -3.35
C PRO A 235 13.99 -26.54 -2.09
N LEU A 236 13.08 -26.36 -1.13
CA LEU A 236 13.08 -27.09 0.13
C LEU A 236 13.00 -28.62 -0.06
N GLU A 237 12.28 -29.07 -1.07
CA GLU A 237 12.18 -30.48 -1.45
C GLU A 237 13.53 -31.11 -1.83
N ASP A 238 14.51 -30.33 -2.25
CA ASP A 238 15.85 -30.86 -2.59
C ASP A 238 16.60 -31.34 -1.36
N TYR A 239 16.28 -30.82 -0.18
CA TYR A 239 16.85 -31.34 1.07
C TYR A 239 16.45 -32.78 1.31
N THR A 240 15.19 -33.12 1.11
CA THR A 240 14.71 -34.51 1.31
C THR A 240 15.16 -35.45 0.22
N LYS A 241 15.33 -34.99 -1.03
CA LYS A 241 15.89 -35.80 -2.13
C LYS A 241 17.37 -36.23 -1.88
N HIS A 242 18.08 -35.50 -1.04
CA HIS A 242 19.49 -35.75 -0.72
C HIS A 242 19.71 -36.24 0.70
N ASP A 243 18.70 -36.84 1.33
CA ASP A 243 18.74 -37.37 2.71
C ASP A 243 19.19 -36.35 3.76
N LYS A 244 18.97 -35.04 3.48
CA LYS A 244 19.29 -33.97 4.41
C LYS A 244 18.12 -33.71 5.35
N ASN A 245 18.43 -33.31 6.57
CA ASN A 245 17.42 -32.89 7.52
C ASN A 245 16.85 -31.53 7.08
N VAL A 246 15.55 -31.47 6.79
CA VAL A 246 14.88 -30.25 6.35
C VAL A 246 14.98 -29.10 7.36
N PHE A 247 15.12 -29.41 8.66
CA PHE A 247 15.31 -28.40 9.69
C PHE A 247 16.67 -27.69 9.63
N ASP A 248 17.64 -28.24 8.84
CA ASP A 248 18.90 -27.56 8.55
C ASP A 248 18.78 -26.55 7.40
N ALA A 249 17.66 -26.58 6.66
CA ALA A 249 17.40 -25.60 5.59
C ALA A 249 17.21 -24.20 6.17
N TYR A 250 17.61 -23.21 5.39
CA TYR A 250 17.39 -21.81 5.78
C TYR A 250 15.92 -21.50 5.94
N SER A 251 15.59 -20.83 7.02
CA SER A 251 14.28 -20.21 7.26
C SER A 251 14.44 -19.05 8.22
N ALA A 252 13.61 -18.05 8.11
CA ALA A 252 13.66 -16.90 8.99
C ALA A 252 12.27 -16.41 9.36
N PHE A 253 12.17 -15.79 10.52
CA PHE A 253 11.07 -14.97 10.98
C PHE A 253 11.69 -13.66 11.49
N ARG A 254 11.44 -12.55 10.79
CA ARG A 254 12.21 -11.31 10.92
C ARG A 254 11.76 -10.37 12.01
N LEU A 255 10.58 -10.57 12.56
CA LEU A 255 10.09 -9.72 13.64
C LEU A 255 10.36 -10.38 14.99
N GLU A 256 10.81 -9.61 15.97
CA GLU A 256 11.03 -10.08 17.35
C GLU A 256 9.77 -10.76 17.90
N SER A 257 9.92 -12.01 18.37
CA SER A 257 8.86 -12.81 18.94
C SER A 257 9.24 -13.31 20.33
N ASP A 258 8.25 -13.42 21.20
CA ASP A 258 8.41 -14.01 22.54
C ASP A 258 8.38 -15.55 22.49
N VAL A 259 8.07 -16.14 21.33
CA VAL A 259 8.06 -17.62 21.14
C VAL A 259 9.48 -18.13 21.17
N LYS A 260 9.91 -18.60 22.35
CA LYS A 260 11.26 -19.13 22.62
C LYS A 260 11.26 -20.58 23.04
N GLU A 261 10.07 -21.13 23.33
CA GLU A 261 9.90 -22.48 23.81
C GLU A 261 8.81 -23.23 23.03
N GLY A 262 8.99 -24.41 22.86
CA GLY A 262 8.24 -25.39 22.11
C GLY A 262 9.19 -26.25 21.34
N GLY A 263 10.45 -25.94 21.48
CA GLY A 263 11.58 -26.46 20.76
C GLY A 263 11.32 -27.77 20.02
N ASN A 264 11.92 -27.95 18.94
CA ASN A 264 11.91 -29.12 18.06
C ASN A 264 12.21 -30.47 18.80
N GLY A 265 11.38 -30.79 19.79
CA GLY A 265 11.50 -32.03 20.58
C GLY A 265 12.79 -32.13 21.41
N GLY A 266 13.39 -31.02 21.79
CA GLY A 266 14.65 -30.96 22.54
C GLY A 266 15.89 -30.99 21.66
N LEU A 267 15.74 -31.01 20.32
CA LEU A 267 16.87 -31.08 19.40
C LEU A 267 17.58 -29.73 19.23
N ASN A 268 16.88 -28.62 19.35
CA ASN A 268 17.44 -27.27 19.46
C ASN A 268 16.48 -26.35 20.21
N LYS A 269 16.96 -25.50 21.08
CA LYS A 269 16.21 -24.37 21.61
C LYS A 269 16.08 -23.36 20.48
N ALA A 270 15.06 -23.52 19.65
CA ALA A 270 14.83 -22.62 18.53
C ALA A 270 13.99 -21.45 19.03
N ASP A 271 14.56 -20.26 19.02
CA ASP A 271 13.77 -19.04 19.04
C ASP A 271 13.07 -18.90 17.69
N LEU A 272 11.83 -18.42 17.65
CA LEU A 272 11.16 -18.13 16.39
C LEU A 272 11.89 -16.99 15.67
N THR A 273 12.33 -15.97 16.39
CA THR A 273 13.08 -14.85 15.84
C THR A 273 14.36 -15.29 15.14
N ALA A 274 14.59 -14.82 13.93
CA ALA A 274 15.81 -15.09 13.17
C ALA A 274 17.06 -14.61 13.94
N LYS A 275 18.21 -15.28 13.71
CA LYS A 275 19.46 -14.97 14.42
C LYS A 275 20.39 -14.04 13.64
N ASP A 276 20.18 -13.92 12.33
CA ASP A 276 21.00 -13.10 11.43
C ASP A 276 20.57 -11.64 11.44
N VAL A 277 19.48 -11.30 10.77
CA VAL A 277 18.87 -9.98 10.76
C VAL A 277 17.41 -10.10 11.21
N TRP A 278 17.00 -9.25 12.12
CA TRP A 278 15.64 -9.19 12.64
C TRP A 278 15.34 -7.77 13.12
N TYR A 279 14.05 -7.46 13.29
CA TYR A 279 13.57 -6.17 13.74
C TYR A 279 12.97 -6.29 15.13
N THR A 280 13.30 -5.38 16.05
CA THR A 280 12.63 -5.33 17.36
C THR A 280 11.17 -4.91 17.20
N LYS A 281 10.31 -5.32 18.13
CA LYS A 281 8.91 -4.87 18.17
C LYS A 281 8.81 -3.35 18.20
N GLU A 282 9.64 -2.67 18.99
CA GLU A 282 9.67 -1.22 19.10
C GLU A 282 10.14 -0.53 17.81
N GLU A 283 11.22 -1.03 17.21
CA GLU A 283 11.76 -0.51 15.94
C GLU A 283 10.74 -0.63 14.80
N PHE A 284 10.08 -1.79 14.67
CA PHE A 284 9.09 -2.02 13.63
C PHE A 284 7.81 -1.20 13.84
N LYS A 285 7.37 -1.04 15.09
CA LYS A 285 6.26 -0.16 15.45
C LYS A 285 6.54 1.29 15.06
N ASN A 286 7.73 1.79 15.37
CA ASN A 286 8.13 3.14 15.02
C ASN A 286 8.23 3.30 13.49
N TYR A 287 8.76 2.30 12.81
CA TYR A 287 8.83 2.28 11.34
C TYR A 287 7.44 2.38 10.70
N ILE A 288 6.43 1.62 11.18
CA ILE A 288 5.05 1.73 10.70
C ILE A 288 4.54 3.17 10.84
N LYS A 289 4.75 3.80 12.00
CA LYS A 289 4.29 5.17 12.28
C LYS A 289 5.02 6.20 11.40
N GLU A 290 6.34 6.10 11.31
CA GLU A 290 7.18 6.99 10.50
C GLU A 290 6.85 6.90 9.01
N SER A 291 6.61 5.69 8.50
CA SER A 291 6.27 5.46 7.08
C SER A 291 4.98 6.15 6.66
N ARG A 292 4.00 6.25 7.56
CA ARG A 292 2.75 6.99 7.29
C ARG A 292 2.96 8.49 7.13
N ASP A 293 3.97 9.07 7.78
CA ASP A 293 4.33 10.48 7.57
C ASP A 293 4.87 10.73 6.15
N TYR A 294 5.32 9.67 5.46
CA TYR A 294 5.69 9.65 4.04
C TYR A 294 4.57 9.15 3.11
N GLY A 295 3.35 8.98 3.64
CA GLY A 295 2.20 8.49 2.86
C GLY A 295 2.27 7.00 2.52
N VAL A 296 3.14 6.21 3.13
CA VAL A 296 3.30 4.78 2.87
C VAL A 296 2.79 3.95 4.04
N ASN A 297 1.82 3.08 3.77
CA ASN A 297 1.34 2.10 4.73
C ASN A 297 2.22 0.85 4.67
N ILE A 298 2.74 0.44 5.81
CA ILE A 298 3.44 -0.84 5.94
C ILE A 298 2.40 -1.92 6.20
N VAL A 299 2.44 -2.97 5.40
CA VAL A 299 1.58 -4.15 5.51
C VAL A 299 2.46 -5.33 5.95
N PRO A 300 2.52 -5.64 7.25
CA PRO A 300 3.25 -6.80 7.73
C PRO A 300 2.54 -8.08 7.29
N GLU A 301 3.31 -9.01 6.74
CA GLU A 301 2.85 -10.34 6.37
C GLU A 301 3.54 -11.39 7.21
N ILE A 302 2.74 -12.24 7.84
CA ILE A 302 3.18 -13.48 8.47
C ILE A 302 2.56 -14.62 7.67
N ASP A 303 3.37 -15.26 6.84
CA ASP A 303 2.90 -16.26 5.91
C ASP A 303 2.74 -17.62 6.58
N THR A 304 1.52 -18.10 6.52
CA THR A 304 1.03 -19.38 7.05
C THR A 304 -0.17 -19.82 6.20
N PRO A 305 -0.50 -21.11 6.10
CA PRO A 305 0.05 -22.27 6.79
C PRO A 305 1.13 -23.03 6.01
N ALA A 306 1.41 -22.67 4.75
CA ALA A 306 2.64 -23.04 4.05
C ALA A 306 3.75 -22.03 4.42
N HIS A 307 4.93 -22.13 3.81
CA HIS A 307 6.06 -21.21 4.08
C HIS A 307 6.43 -21.08 5.58
N SER A 308 6.05 -22.09 6.36
CA SER A 308 6.05 -22.05 7.82
C SER A 308 7.21 -22.84 8.45
N LEU A 309 8.34 -23.05 7.73
CA LEU A 309 9.45 -23.85 8.28
C LEU A 309 10.04 -23.22 9.54
N ALA A 310 10.11 -21.90 9.65
CA ALA A 310 10.55 -21.22 10.86
C ALA A 310 9.64 -21.56 12.07
N LEU A 311 8.32 -21.61 11.84
CA LEU A 311 7.32 -21.97 12.84
C LEU A 311 7.41 -23.45 13.22
N THR A 312 7.56 -24.34 12.22
CA THR A 312 7.64 -25.78 12.47
C THR A 312 8.98 -26.23 13.06
N LYS A 313 10.04 -25.44 12.96
CA LYS A 313 11.27 -25.64 13.74
C LYS A 313 11.05 -25.44 15.23
N VAL A 314 10.22 -24.49 15.62
CA VAL A 314 9.86 -24.23 17.00
C VAL A 314 8.80 -25.21 17.51
N ARG A 315 7.82 -25.57 16.64
CA ARG A 315 6.74 -26.51 16.94
C ARG A 315 6.71 -27.65 15.91
N PRO A 316 7.69 -28.56 15.96
CA PRO A 316 7.77 -29.69 15.01
C PRO A 316 6.59 -30.65 15.12
N ASP A 317 5.90 -30.67 16.24
CA ASP A 317 4.66 -31.42 16.46
C ASP A 317 3.48 -30.89 15.62
N LEU A 318 3.56 -29.64 15.17
CA LEU A 318 2.57 -29.01 14.30
C LEU A 318 2.94 -29.09 12.80
N ARG A 319 4.02 -29.75 12.44
CA ARG A 319 4.40 -29.95 11.05
C ARG A 319 3.52 -31.00 10.38
N HIS A 320 3.02 -30.72 9.18
CA HIS A 320 2.13 -31.60 8.45
C HIS A 320 2.85 -32.83 7.87
N GLY A 321 3.87 -32.59 7.05
CA GLY A 321 4.51 -33.62 6.26
C GLY A 321 5.99 -33.79 6.54
N THR A 322 6.55 -34.90 6.06
CA THR A 322 7.97 -35.23 6.20
C THR A 322 8.70 -35.30 4.85
N SER A 323 7.99 -35.03 3.75
CA SER A 323 8.54 -35.12 2.40
C SER A 323 7.90 -34.13 1.43
N GLY A 324 8.59 -33.80 0.35
CA GLY A 324 8.10 -32.96 -0.73
C GLY A 324 7.84 -31.50 -0.30
N ARG A 325 6.89 -30.85 -0.98
CA ARG A 325 6.53 -29.46 -0.72
C ARG A 325 5.86 -29.23 0.63
N GLN A 326 5.32 -30.27 1.27
CA GLN A 326 4.62 -30.17 2.55
C GLN A 326 5.56 -30.10 3.76
N ASN A 327 6.87 -30.07 3.55
CA ASN A 327 7.86 -30.00 4.63
C ASN A 327 7.78 -28.74 5.50
N ASP A 328 7.27 -27.66 4.94
CA ASP A 328 7.08 -26.38 5.62
C ASP A 328 5.63 -26.09 6.02
N HIS A 329 4.72 -27.02 5.77
CA HIS A 329 3.30 -26.83 6.07
C HIS A 329 2.97 -27.09 7.54
N LEU A 330 2.10 -26.25 8.10
CA LEU A 330 1.42 -26.55 9.36
C LEU A 330 0.37 -27.65 9.17
N ASN A 331 0.15 -28.46 10.21
CA ASN A 331 -0.78 -29.57 10.18
C ASN A 331 -2.20 -29.11 10.47
N LEU A 332 -2.95 -28.83 9.42
CA LEU A 332 -4.36 -28.44 9.51
C LEU A 332 -5.33 -29.64 9.48
N THR A 333 -4.85 -30.88 9.37
CA THR A 333 -5.71 -32.07 9.29
C THR A 333 -5.94 -32.70 10.66
N THR A 334 -4.88 -33.05 11.36
CA THR A 334 -4.96 -33.72 12.65
C THR A 334 -4.62 -32.83 13.85
N LYS A 335 -4.10 -31.62 13.58
CA LYS A 335 -3.66 -30.62 14.57
C LYS A 335 -4.21 -29.23 14.27
N TYR A 336 -5.44 -29.16 13.78
CA TYR A 336 -6.03 -27.90 13.32
C TYR A 336 -6.10 -26.85 14.42
N ASP A 337 -6.71 -27.18 15.55
CA ASP A 337 -6.96 -26.23 16.63
C ASP A 337 -5.64 -25.76 17.25
N GLU A 338 -4.67 -26.68 17.47
CA GLU A 338 -3.37 -26.34 18.03
C GLU A 338 -2.53 -25.49 17.04
N SER A 339 -2.66 -25.74 15.73
CA SER A 339 -1.99 -24.94 14.70
C SER A 339 -2.54 -23.53 14.62
N VAL A 340 -3.87 -23.38 14.64
CA VAL A 340 -4.55 -22.09 14.63
C VAL A 340 -4.23 -21.30 15.90
N GLU A 341 -4.34 -21.93 17.08
CA GLU A 341 -4.00 -21.29 18.36
C GLU A 341 -2.54 -20.78 18.39
N PHE A 342 -1.62 -21.59 17.86
CA PHE A 342 -0.20 -21.19 17.78
C PHE A 342 0.00 -19.99 16.86
N VAL A 343 -0.59 -20.00 15.67
CA VAL A 343 -0.48 -18.87 14.72
C VAL A 343 -1.14 -17.61 15.29
N GLN A 344 -2.35 -17.72 15.84
CA GLN A 344 -3.02 -16.60 16.48
C GLN A 344 -2.22 -16.04 17.66
N GLY A 345 -1.55 -16.91 18.45
CA GLY A 345 -0.66 -16.49 19.51
C GLY A 345 0.50 -15.62 19.04
N ILE A 346 1.06 -15.92 17.85
CA ILE A 346 2.10 -15.10 17.24
C ILE A 346 1.53 -13.74 16.81
N PHE A 347 0.36 -13.70 16.16
CA PHE A 347 -0.28 -12.44 15.78
C PHE A 347 -0.67 -11.60 17.00
N ASP A 348 -1.06 -12.24 18.11
CA ASP A 348 -1.41 -11.58 19.37
C ASP A 348 -0.26 -10.75 19.92
N GLU A 349 0.98 -11.21 19.76
CA GLU A 349 2.17 -10.47 20.21
C GLU A 349 2.27 -9.08 19.57
N TYR A 350 1.71 -8.90 18.36
CA TYR A 350 1.82 -7.66 17.60
C TYR A 350 0.52 -6.86 17.54
N MET A 351 -0.63 -7.50 17.71
CA MET A 351 -1.94 -6.88 17.55
C MET A 351 -2.63 -6.53 18.89
N LYS A 352 -2.23 -7.16 20.01
CA LYS A 352 -2.85 -6.95 21.33
C LYS A 352 -2.03 -5.99 22.20
N GLY A 353 -2.67 -5.46 23.25
CA GLY A 353 -2.07 -4.54 24.22
C GLY A 353 -2.52 -3.09 24.01
N GLN A 354 -2.01 -2.19 24.86
CA GLN A 354 -2.37 -0.77 24.83
C GLN A 354 -1.69 0.02 23.68
N ASP A 355 -0.50 -0.39 23.28
CA ASP A 355 0.27 0.22 22.17
C ASP A 355 0.86 -0.89 21.29
N PRO A 356 0.02 -1.57 20.52
CA PRO A 356 0.43 -2.72 19.71
C PRO A 356 1.40 -2.32 18.60
N VAL A 357 2.21 -3.28 18.16
CA VAL A 357 3.15 -3.09 17.03
C VAL A 357 2.37 -2.79 15.75
N PHE A 358 1.35 -3.61 15.46
CA PHE A 358 0.40 -3.37 14.40
C PHE A 358 -0.80 -2.67 15.01
N ASP A 359 -0.86 -1.35 14.91
CA ASP A 359 -1.96 -0.56 15.45
C ASP A 359 -3.28 -0.76 14.66
N ALA A 360 -4.37 -0.13 15.09
CA ALA A 360 -5.68 -0.30 14.46
C ALA A 360 -5.77 0.16 13.00
N GLN A 361 -4.81 0.95 12.51
CA GLN A 361 -4.76 1.41 11.12
C GLN A 361 -3.92 0.49 10.22
N THR A 362 -3.22 -0.49 10.82
CA THR A 362 -2.35 -1.40 10.08
C THR A 362 -3.18 -2.46 9.36
N THR A 363 -3.04 -2.57 8.04
CA THR A 363 -3.49 -3.74 7.28
C THR A 363 -2.57 -4.91 7.60
N VAL A 364 -3.14 -6.07 7.93
CA VAL A 364 -2.38 -7.26 8.32
C VAL A 364 -2.59 -8.36 7.30
N HIS A 365 -1.50 -8.88 6.75
CA HIS A 365 -1.52 -9.94 5.76
C HIS A 365 -1.26 -11.30 6.43
N VAL A 366 -2.16 -12.26 6.20
CA VAL A 366 -2.11 -13.59 6.83
C VAL A 366 -1.38 -14.65 5.99
N GLY A 367 -0.82 -14.25 4.82
CA GLY A 367 -0.21 -15.18 3.88
C GLY A 367 -1.22 -16.01 3.13
N ALA A 368 -1.14 -17.33 3.30
CA ALA A 368 -2.06 -18.34 2.82
C ALA A 368 -1.99 -18.62 1.30
N ASP A 369 -0.79 -18.72 0.78
CA ASP A 369 -0.55 -19.30 -0.54
C ASP A 369 -0.04 -20.75 -0.45
N GLU A 370 -0.01 -21.39 -1.58
CA GLU A 370 0.65 -22.67 -1.91
C GLU A 370 0.42 -23.87 -0.94
N TYR A 371 -0.56 -23.85 -0.06
CA TYR A 371 -0.86 -24.99 0.82
C TYR A 371 -1.42 -26.18 0.02
N SER A 372 -0.75 -27.32 0.05
CA SER A 372 -1.04 -28.46 -0.83
C SER A 372 -1.59 -29.71 -0.13
N ALA A 373 -1.88 -29.66 1.18
CA ALA A 373 -2.26 -30.86 1.92
C ALA A 373 -3.77 -31.14 1.87
N ASP A 374 -4.61 -30.25 2.42
CA ASP A 374 -6.08 -30.43 2.49
C ASP A 374 -6.79 -29.11 2.22
N GLY A 375 -7.58 -29.08 1.16
CA GLY A 375 -8.22 -27.84 0.71
C GLY A 375 -9.35 -27.37 1.61
N THR A 376 -10.11 -28.25 2.24
CA THR A 376 -11.19 -27.89 3.15
C THR A 376 -10.64 -27.32 4.45
N ALA A 377 -9.62 -27.97 5.02
CA ALA A 377 -8.92 -27.49 6.20
C ALA A 377 -8.21 -26.16 5.93
N TYR A 378 -7.58 -26.00 4.75
CA TYR A 378 -6.97 -24.75 4.30
C TYR A 378 -8.00 -23.62 4.22
N ARG A 379 -9.14 -23.82 3.56
CA ARG A 379 -10.17 -22.79 3.44
C ARG A 379 -10.77 -22.41 4.79
N LYS A 380 -10.91 -23.37 5.69
CA LYS A 380 -11.31 -23.11 7.07
C LYS A 380 -10.28 -22.24 7.77
N PHE A 381 -8.99 -22.53 7.61
CA PHE A 381 -7.89 -21.73 8.17
C PHE A 381 -7.90 -20.29 7.63
N CYS A 382 -8.02 -20.11 6.32
CA CYS A 382 -8.13 -18.78 5.71
C CYS A 382 -9.29 -17.99 6.33
N ASN A 383 -10.48 -18.60 6.40
CA ASN A 383 -11.65 -17.96 6.97
C ASN A 383 -11.47 -17.59 8.45
N ASP A 384 -10.91 -18.48 9.26
CA ASP A 384 -10.69 -18.26 10.68
C ASP A 384 -9.64 -17.16 10.92
N MET A 385 -8.54 -17.16 10.17
CA MET A 385 -7.50 -16.14 10.31
C MET A 385 -7.94 -14.75 9.81
N LEU A 386 -8.67 -14.69 8.69
CA LEU A 386 -9.22 -13.42 8.19
C LEU A 386 -10.18 -12.80 9.20
N LYS A 387 -11.13 -13.59 9.73
CA LYS A 387 -12.05 -13.12 10.75
C LYS A 387 -11.33 -12.72 12.03
N TYR A 388 -10.32 -13.49 12.44
CA TYR A 388 -9.51 -13.17 13.61
C TYR A 388 -8.85 -11.78 13.48
N VAL A 389 -8.28 -11.46 12.34
CA VAL A 389 -7.71 -10.12 12.08
C VAL A 389 -8.81 -9.05 12.09
N GLN A 390 -9.93 -9.29 11.39
CA GLN A 390 -11.06 -8.34 11.33
C GLN A 390 -11.69 -8.08 12.70
N ASP A 391 -11.80 -9.08 13.56
CA ASP A 391 -12.32 -8.96 14.94
C ASP A 391 -11.46 -8.03 15.81
N THR A 392 -10.21 -7.79 15.42
CA THR A 392 -9.35 -6.78 16.05
C THR A 392 -9.56 -5.36 15.52
N GLY A 393 -10.47 -5.17 14.56
CA GLY A 393 -10.75 -3.89 13.90
C GLY A 393 -9.78 -3.51 12.79
N ARG A 394 -8.94 -4.45 12.32
CA ARG A 394 -7.94 -4.22 11.25
C ARG A 394 -8.43 -4.74 9.91
N THR A 395 -7.92 -4.15 8.85
CA THR A 395 -8.10 -4.71 7.50
C THR A 395 -7.26 -5.97 7.35
N ALA A 396 -7.89 -7.05 6.89
CA ALA A 396 -7.22 -8.32 6.60
C ALA A 396 -6.85 -8.40 5.11
N ARG A 397 -5.65 -8.94 4.83
CA ARG A 397 -5.18 -9.22 3.48
C ARG A 397 -4.69 -10.66 3.36
N ILE A 398 -4.85 -11.25 2.17
CA ILE A 398 -4.51 -12.66 1.90
C ILE A 398 -3.95 -12.82 0.48
N TRP A 399 -3.10 -13.83 0.27
CA TRP A 399 -2.73 -14.27 -1.07
C TRP A 399 -3.87 -15.01 -1.78
N GLY A 400 -4.02 -14.79 -3.06
CA GLY A 400 -5.02 -15.44 -3.90
C GLY A 400 -4.66 -16.86 -4.27
N SER A 401 -5.29 -17.84 -3.61
CA SER A 401 -5.12 -19.27 -3.90
C SER A 401 -6.43 -20.06 -3.94
N LEU A 402 -7.56 -19.40 -3.73
CA LEU A 402 -8.86 -20.06 -3.53
C LEU A 402 -9.47 -20.70 -4.78
N SER A 403 -8.99 -20.40 -5.99
CA SER A 403 -9.44 -21.09 -7.21
C SER A 403 -8.70 -22.40 -7.43
N SER A 404 -7.43 -22.48 -7.05
CA SER A 404 -6.63 -23.70 -7.14
C SER A 404 -6.89 -24.64 -5.97
N ILE A 405 -6.95 -24.12 -4.74
CA ILE A 405 -7.16 -24.90 -3.53
C ILE A 405 -8.66 -24.97 -3.25
N LYS A 406 -9.29 -26.06 -3.67
CA LYS A 406 -10.74 -26.29 -3.54
C LYS A 406 -11.06 -26.94 -2.20
N GLY A 407 -12.26 -26.66 -1.68
CA GLY A 407 -12.82 -27.26 -0.46
C GLY A 407 -14.21 -26.72 -0.21
N ASP A 408 -14.90 -27.31 0.76
CA ASP A 408 -16.33 -27.06 1.00
C ASP A 408 -16.61 -25.91 1.97
N VAL A 409 -15.55 -25.22 2.44
CA VAL A 409 -15.69 -24.07 3.34
C VAL A 409 -15.70 -22.78 2.54
N GLU A 410 -16.71 -21.94 2.78
CA GLU A 410 -16.77 -20.58 2.28
C GLU A 410 -15.78 -19.68 3.08
N VAL A 411 -15.01 -18.88 2.36
CA VAL A 411 -14.04 -17.95 2.95
C VAL A 411 -14.64 -16.55 2.94
N THR A 412 -14.59 -15.84 4.07
CA THR A 412 -15.07 -14.46 4.16
C THR A 412 -14.32 -13.58 3.16
N SER A 413 -15.06 -12.74 2.43
CA SER A 413 -14.51 -11.82 1.40
C SER A 413 -14.80 -10.36 1.70
N LYS A 414 -15.83 -10.11 2.51
CA LYS A 414 -16.23 -8.74 2.85
C LYS A 414 -15.11 -8.02 3.59
N ASP A 415 -14.72 -6.85 3.08
CA ASP A 415 -13.66 -6.01 3.64
C ASP A 415 -12.30 -6.75 3.73
N VAL A 416 -12.07 -7.71 2.82
CA VAL A 416 -10.81 -8.46 2.70
C VAL A 416 -10.11 -8.08 1.39
N GLN A 417 -8.85 -7.69 1.50
CA GLN A 417 -7.96 -7.46 0.37
C GLN A 417 -7.32 -8.78 -0.07
N MET A 418 -7.26 -9.02 -1.38
CA MET A 418 -6.63 -10.21 -1.94
C MET A 418 -5.57 -9.84 -2.98
N ASN A 419 -4.34 -10.27 -2.74
CA ASN A 419 -3.24 -10.15 -3.68
C ASN A 419 -3.34 -11.24 -4.76
N LEU A 420 -3.59 -10.85 -6.01
CA LEU A 420 -3.62 -11.75 -7.16
C LEU A 420 -2.22 -11.88 -7.76
N TRP A 421 -1.43 -12.81 -7.26
CA TRP A 421 -0.07 -13.06 -7.71
C TRP A 421 0.01 -13.99 -8.93
N ASN A 422 -0.96 -14.88 -9.08
CA ASN A 422 -1.05 -15.80 -10.21
C ASN A 422 -2.52 -16.14 -10.51
N PHE A 423 -2.98 -15.86 -11.73
CA PHE A 423 -4.39 -16.07 -12.11
C PHE A 423 -4.79 -17.54 -12.19
N GLY A 424 -3.85 -18.47 -12.27
CA GLY A 424 -4.10 -19.91 -12.15
C GLY A 424 -4.41 -20.34 -10.71
N TRP A 425 -3.86 -19.64 -9.71
CA TRP A 425 -4.15 -19.87 -8.31
C TRP A 425 -5.45 -19.18 -7.84
N ALA A 426 -5.71 -17.97 -8.34
CA ALA A 426 -6.94 -17.25 -8.07
C ALA A 426 -7.47 -16.60 -9.36
N ASN A 427 -8.60 -17.06 -9.84
CA ASN A 427 -9.28 -16.47 -10.99
C ASN A 427 -9.85 -15.10 -10.62
N MET A 428 -9.42 -14.06 -11.32
CA MET A 428 -9.75 -12.67 -11.01
C MET A 428 -11.27 -12.42 -11.00
N ASP A 429 -11.97 -12.84 -12.05
CA ASP A 429 -13.42 -12.59 -12.18
C ASP A 429 -14.19 -13.26 -11.04
N LYS A 430 -13.82 -14.51 -10.73
CA LYS A 430 -14.44 -15.26 -9.65
C LYS A 430 -14.19 -14.61 -8.28
N MET A 431 -12.97 -14.20 -7.98
CA MET A 431 -12.66 -13.55 -6.70
C MET A 431 -13.36 -12.19 -6.57
N TYR A 432 -13.47 -11.46 -7.68
CA TYR A 432 -14.26 -10.22 -7.72
C TYR A 432 -15.76 -10.47 -7.46
N GLU A 433 -16.34 -11.49 -8.11
CA GLU A 433 -17.74 -11.89 -7.90
C GLU A 433 -18.00 -12.37 -6.47
N GLU A 434 -17.04 -13.01 -5.82
CA GLU A 434 -17.08 -13.41 -4.43
C GLU A 434 -16.95 -12.24 -3.44
N GLY A 435 -16.56 -11.04 -3.92
CA GLY A 435 -16.57 -9.79 -3.16
C GLY A 435 -15.24 -9.41 -2.50
N PHE A 436 -14.12 -9.99 -2.91
CA PHE A 436 -12.78 -9.56 -2.47
C PHE A 436 -12.40 -8.21 -3.09
N ASP A 437 -11.67 -7.39 -2.32
CA ASP A 437 -10.96 -6.20 -2.84
C ASP A 437 -9.63 -6.63 -3.44
N LEU A 438 -9.53 -6.60 -4.79
CA LEU A 438 -8.44 -7.23 -5.51
C LEU A 438 -7.26 -6.30 -5.72
N ILE A 439 -6.06 -6.78 -5.42
CA ILE A 439 -4.78 -6.12 -5.70
C ILE A 439 -4.02 -6.97 -6.73
N ASN A 440 -3.74 -6.38 -7.90
CA ASN A 440 -2.98 -7.07 -8.94
C ASN A 440 -1.49 -7.10 -8.61
N CYS A 441 -0.97 -8.30 -8.38
CA CYS A 441 0.44 -8.59 -8.14
C CYS A 441 0.93 -9.70 -9.10
N ASN A 442 0.28 -9.85 -10.27
CA ASN A 442 0.53 -10.98 -11.17
C ASN A 442 1.97 -10.98 -11.65
N ASP A 443 2.67 -12.08 -11.42
CA ASP A 443 4.10 -12.29 -11.72
C ASP A 443 4.43 -12.29 -13.22
N GLY A 444 3.45 -12.55 -14.07
CA GLY A 444 3.61 -12.56 -15.52
C GLY A 444 3.52 -11.19 -16.21
N ASN A 445 3.28 -10.13 -15.46
CA ASN A 445 3.06 -8.78 -15.98
C ASN A 445 4.20 -7.77 -15.70
N TYR A 446 5.34 -8.25 -15.19
CA TYR A 446 6.50 -7.42 -14.85
C TYR A 446 7.72 -7.78 -15.70
#